data_56483365e2badf04c1ee85277d4a7bc6
#
_entry.id   56483365e2badf04c1ee85277d4a7bc6
#
_cell.length_a   1.000
_cell.length_b   1.000
_cell.length_c   1.000
_cell.angle_alpha   90.00
_cell.angle_beta   90.00
_cell.angle_gamma   90.00
#
_symmetry.space_group_name_H-M   'P 1'
#
loop_
_entity.id
_entity.type
_entity.pdbx_description
1 polymer ?
#
loop_
_entity_poly.entity_id
_entity_poly.type
_entity_poly.pdbx_seq_one_letter_code
_entity_poly.pdbx_strand_id
1 'polypeptide(L)'
;VCVYILMGSLIGDAATAKVSDAQPALFIALAIFIFAFVVIFFTKIQEPQQAAKAKEAKDEHSCYSFRHFKLGMLAIAVYGAVEVGPPTYIFSYLTAAKDATNPGLGMDAGYCGTLGAVYFIFMLIGRFVGGMIGGKISAKSMISTVSIAAIILTAAGMLLPETMMVKCPGIDYTHLTLVWGEIPVGIFAFLLVGLCASVMWGGIFNLATEGLGKYTAAASGAF
;
A
#
# COMPACT_ATOMS: atom_id res chain seq x y z
N VAL A 1 -7.63 0.86 4.83
CA VAL A 1 -9.02 1.25 4.51
C VAL A 1 -9.68 1.86 5.74
N CYS A 2 -9.89 1.10 6.82
CA CYS A 2 -10.58 1.60 8.03
C CYS A 2 -9.97 2.91 8.58
N VAL A 3 -8.65 3.05 8.58
CA VAL A 3 -7.98 4.26 9.09
C VAL A 3 -8.34 5.50 8.26
N TYR A 4 -8.30 5.40 6.93
CA TYR A 4 -8.66 6.53 6.06
C TYR A 4 -10.12 6.93 6.19
N ILE A 5 -11.01 5.94 6.32
CA ILE A 5 -12.44 6.17 6.53
C ILE A 5 -12.68 6.86 7.88
N LEU A 6 -12.06 6.35 8.94
CA LEU A 6 -12.24 6.87 10.29
C LEU A 6 -11.56 8.23 10.49
N MET A 7 -10.41 8.48 9.87
CA MET A 7 -9.73 9.77 9.97
C MET A 7 -10.56 10.90 9.39
N GLY A 8 -11.22 10.68 8.26
CA GLY A 8 -12.12 11.68 7.66
C GLY A 8 -13.31 12.05 8.57
N SER A 9 -13.89 11.06 9.27
CA SER A 9 -15.05 11.29 10.13
C SER A 9 -14.72 11.84 11.51
N LEU A 10 -13.50 11.56 12.03
CA LEU A 10 -13.14 11.89 13.41
C LEU A 10 -12.32 13.18 13.51
N ILE A 11 -11.59 13.57 12.48
CA ILE A 11 -10.70 14.73 12.52
C ILE A 11 -11.42 16.02 12.08
N GLY A 12 -12.53 15.91 11.35
CA GLY A 12 -13.24 17.10 10.85
C GLY A 12 -12.37 17.96 9.94
N ASP A 13 -12.36 19.28 10.13
CA ASP A 13 -11.56 20.21 9.32
C ASP A 13 -10.07 20.07 9.66
N ALA A 14 -9.27 19.64 8.67
CA ALA A 14 -7.83 19.44 8.81
C ALA A 14 -7.07 20.71 9.24
N ALA A 15 -7.60 21.91 8.97
CA ALA A 15 -6.98 23.17 9.34
C ALA A 15 -7.08 23.47 10.84
N THR A 16 -8.08 22.91 11.53
CA THR A 16 -8.35 23.11 12.97
C THR A 16 -8.08 21.87 13.80
N ALA A 17 -7.70 20.75 13.16
CA ALA A 17 -7.52 19.47 13.81
C ALA A 17 -6.43 19.50 14.90
N LYS A 18 -6.76 18.96 16.07
CA LYS A 18 -5.85 18.77 17.19
C LYS A 18 -5.42 17.30 17.27
N VAL A 19 -4.28 17.05 17.91
CA VAL A 19 -3.80 15.67 18.14
C VAL A 19 -4.83 14.84 18.94
N SER A 20 -5.63 15.48 19.78
CA SER A 20 -6.74 14.85 20.51
C SER A 20 -7.80 14.23 19.60
N ASP A 21 -8.03 14.82 18.44
CA ASP A 21 -9.07 14.38 17.52
C ASP A 21 -8.69 13.07 16.80
N ALA A 22 -7.39 12.75 16.76
CA ALA A 22 -6.87 11.48 16.26
C ALA A 22 -6.96 10.34 17.31
N GLN A 23 -7.16 10.64 18.59
CA GLN A 23 -7.18 9.63 19.66
C GLN A 23 -8.16 8.48 19.42
N PRO A 24 -9.42 8.70 19.00
CA PRO A 24 -10.35 7.59 18.78
C PRO A 24 -9.84 6.61 17.70
N ALA A 25 -9.25 7.13 16.60
CA ALA A 25 -8.67 6.28 15.55
C ALA A 25 -7.46 5.49 16.07
N LEU A 26 -6.62 6.11 16.90
CA LEU A 26 -5.48 5.46 17.53
C LEU A 26 -5.91 4.37 18.52
N PHE A 27 -6.98 4.60 19.29
CA PHE A 27 -7.54 3.57 20.18
C PHE A 27 -8.11 2.39 19.42
N ILE A 28 -8.77 2.61 18.29
CA ILE A 28 -9.25 1.53 17.42
C ILE A 28 -8.04 0.72 16.87
N ALA A 29 -7.01 1.39 16.40
CA ALA A 29 -5.79 0.74 15.93
C ALA A 29 -5.15 -0.09 17.06
N LEU A 30 -5.04 0.48 18.26
CA LEU A 30 -4.52 -0.22 19.44
C LEU A 30 -5.36 -1.45 19.79
N ALA A 31 -6.68 -1.35 19.75
CA ALA A 31 -7.57 -2.49 19.99
C ALA A 31 -7.37 -3.61 18.97
N ILE A 32 -7.17 -3.27 17.69
CA ILE A 32 -6.86 -4.24 16.64
C ILE A 32 -5.52 -4.93 16.90
N PHE A 33 -4.49 -4.18 17.32
CA PHE A 33 -3.17 -4.78 17.66
C PHE A 33 -3.27 -5.69 18.88
N ILE A 34 -4.00 -5.29 19.92
CA ILE A 34 -4.23 -6.15 21.10
C ILE A 34 -4.98 -7.42 20.69
N PHE A 35 -6.02 -7.30 19.87
CA PHE A 35 -6.76 -8.45 19.37
C PHE A 35 -5.86 -9.40 18.57
N ALA A 36 -5.07 -8.87 17.64
CA ALA A 36 -4.12 -9.67 16.86
C ALA A 36 -3.08 -10.35 17.76
N PHE A 37 -2.56 -9.64 18.77
CA PHE A 37 -1.63 -10.22 19.75
C PHE A 37 -2.28 -11.39 20.52
N VAL A 38 -3.50 -11.20 21.01
CA VAL A 38 -4.25 -12.23 21.73
C VAL A 38 -4.47 -13.46 20.84
N VAL A 39 -4.90 -13.26 19.59
CA VAL A 39 -5.10 -14.36 18.63
C VAL A 39 -3.79 -15.13 18.41
N ILE A 40 -2.68 -14.43 18.17
CA ILE A 40 -1.38 -15.06 17.93
C ILE A 40 -0.90 -15.79 19.19
N PHE A 41 -1.07 -15.19 20.36
CA PHE A 41 -0.65 -15.75 21.64
C PHE A 41 -1.34 -17.09 21.95
N PHE A 42 -2.65 -17.18 21.65
CA PHE A 42 -3.42 -18.42 21.87
C PHE A 42 -3.36 -19.39 20.70
N THR A 43 -2.88 -18.96 19.52
CA THR A 43 -2.75 -19.84 18.37
C THR A 43 -1.45 -20.64 18.47
N LYS A 44 -1.56 -21.96 18.53
CA LYS A 44 -0.39 -22.84 18.50
C LYS A 44 0.21 -22.85 17.09
N ILE A 45 1.11 -21.90 16.82
CA ILE A 45 1.85 -21.85 15.57
C ILE A 45 2.88 -22.97 15.62
N GLN A 46 2.76 -23.97 14.74
CA GLN A 46 3.83 -24.94 14.54
C GLN A 46 4.97 -24.22 13.82
N GLU A 47 6.03 -23.92 14.55
CA GLU A 47 7.25 -23.44 13.90
C GLU A 47 7.70 -24.51 12.89
N PRO A 48 7.96 -24.14 11.62
CA PRO A 48 8.59 -25.06 10.69
C PRO A 48 9.86 -25.54 11.38
N GLN A 49 10.03 -26.87 11.52
CA GLN A 49 11.22 -27.44 12.14
C GLN A 49 12.43 -26.77 11.50
N GLN A 50 13.01 -25.81 12.21
CA GLN A 50 14.33 -25.33 11.85
C GLN A 50 15.17 -26.59 11.82
N ALA A 51 15.61 -26.98 10.61
CA ALA A 51 16.53 -28.09 10.45
C ALA A 51 17.58 -27.91 11.53
N ALA A 52 17.58 -28.86 12.47
CA ALA A 52 18.25 -28.80 13.76
C ALA A 52 19.57 -28.06 13.54
N LYS A 53 19.82 -27.01 14.30
CA LYS A 53 21.02 -26.16 14.23
C LYS A 53 22.20 -27.04 13.86
N ALA A 54 22.45 -27.14 12.53
CA ALA A 54 23.70 -27.70 12.07
C ALA A 54 24.73 -26.83 12.77
N LYS A 55 25.51 -27.41 13.67
CA LYS A 55 26.59 -26.73 14.38
C LYS A 55 27.22 -25.79 13.40
N GLU A 56 27.21 -24.51 13.69
CA GLU A 56 27.74 -23.43 12.90
C GLU A 56 29.20 -23.75 12.52
N ALA A 57 29.36 -24.50 11.44
CA ALA A 57 30.55 -24.33 10.64
C ALA A 57 30.48 -22.84 10.24
N LYS A 58 31.48 -22.03 10.58
CA LYS A 58 31.58 -20.62 10.17
C LYS A 58 31.29 -20.58 8.67
N ASP A 59 30.04 -20.26 8.33
CA ASP A 59 29.66 -20.12 6.94
C ASP A 59 30.33 -18.87 6.44
N GLU A 60 31.24 -19.01 5.48
CA GLU A 60 31.94 -17.89 4.83
C GLU A 60 30.99 -17.00 4.03
N HIS A 61 29.73 -17.43 3.82
CA HIS A 61 28.74 -16.74 3.02
C HIS A 61 27.56 -16.28 3.89
N SER A 62 27.06 -15.09 3.58
CA SER A 62 25.85 -14.50 4.15
C SER A 62 24.78 -14.38 3.05
N CYS A 63 23.50 -14.16 3.43
CA CYS A 63 22.44 -13.83 2.47
C CYS A 63 22.81 -12.61 1.61
N TYR A 64 23.60 -11.68 2.13
CA TYR A 64 24.11 -10.51 1.40
C TYR A 64 25.19 -10.84 0.35
N SER A 65 25.72 -12.05 0.31
CA SER A 65 26.64 -12.45 -0.76
C SER A 65 25.92 -12.62 -2.11
N PHE A 66 24.63 -12.85 -2.10
CA PHE A 66 23.82 -13.07 -3.29
C PHE A 66 23.36 -11.75 -3.92
N ARG A 67 23.69 -11.54 -5.19
CA ARG A 67 23.37 -10.30 -5.93
C ARG A 67 21.87 -10.06 -6.03
N HIS A 68 21.08 -11.12 -6.33
CA HIS A 68 19.63 -11.01 -6.46
C HIS A 68 18.94 -10.60 -5.15
N PHE A 69 19.48 -11.04 -4.01
CA PHE A 69 18.99 -10.64 -2.68
C PHE A 69 19.21 -9.13 -2.45
N LYS A 70 20.42 -8.62 -2.71
CA LYS A 70 20.71 -7.17 -2.58
C LYS A 70 19.83 -6.31 -3.50
N LEU A 71 19.61 -6.75 -4.72
CA LEU A 71 18.73 -6.07 -5.67
C LEU A 71 17.26 -6.15 -5.21
N GLY A 72 16.84 -7.26 -4.60
CA GLY A 72 15.52 -7.41 -4.01
C GLY A 72 15.29 -6.45 -2.84
N MET A 73 16.28 -6.29 -1.95
CA MET A 73 16.20 -5.31 -0.87
C MET A 73 16.07 -3.87 -1.39
N LEU A 74 16.84 -3.52 -2.43
CA LEU A 74 16.69 -2.21 -3.07
C LEU A 74 15.31 -2.06 -3.70
N ALA A 75 14.82 -3.10 -4.38
CA ALA A 75 13.51 -3.09 -5.01
C ALA A 75 12.37 -2.93 -4.00
N ILE A 76 12.45 -3.57 -2.82
CA ILE A 76 11.43 -3.43 -1.78
C ILE A 76 11.45 -2.04 -1.14
N ALA A 77 12.63 -1.45 -0.98
CA ALA A 77 12.74 -0.07 -0.49
C ALA A 77 12.10 0.94 -1.45
N VAL A 78 12.33 0.78 -2.76
CA VAL A 78 11.69 1.60 -3.80
C VAL A 78 10.18 1.33 -3.87
N TYR A 79 9.78 0.06 -3.71
CA TYR A 79 8.36 -0.33 -3.68
C TYR A 79 7.58 0.42 -2.59
N GLY A 80 8.19 0.64 -1.41
CA GLY A 80 7.54 1.40 -0.34
C GLY A 80 7.09 2.79 -0.78
N ALA A 81 7.86 3.47 -1.63
CA ALA A 81 7.47 4.76 -2.21
C ALA A 81 6.28 4.61 -3.19
N VAL A 82 6.23 3.52 -3.96
CA VAL A 82 5.12 3.23 -4.87
C VAL A 82 3.84 2.88 -4.11
N GLU A 83 3.95 2.23 -2.96
CA GLU A 83 2.79 1.86 -2.12
C GLU A 83 2.14 3.08 -1.46
N VAL A 84 2.95 3.98 -0.90
CA VAL A 84 2.47 5.11 -0.09
C VAL A 84 2.33 6.40 -0.92
N GLY A 85 3.14 6.58 -1.94
CA GLY A 85 3.20 7.80 -2.75
C GLY A 85 1.87 8.19 -3.39
N PRO A 86 1.25 7.34 -4.22
CA PRO A 86 0.00 7.68 -4.91
C PRO A 86 -1.15 8.08 -3.98
N PRO A 87 -1.52 7.32 -2.94
CA PRO A 87 -2.63 7.71 -2.07
C PRO A 87 -2.34 9.00 -1.29
N THR A 88 -1.09 9.22 -0.88
CA THR A 88 -0.68 10.46 -0.22
C THR A 88 -0.77 11.66 -1.18
N TYR A 89 -0.29 11.49 -2.42
CA TYR A 89 -0.39 12.53 -3.45
C TYR A 89 -1.86 12.87 -3.76
N ILE A 90 -2.70 11.85 -3.99
CA ILE A 90 -4.12 12.03 -4.26
C ILE A 90 -4.78 12.84 -3.14
N PHE A 91 -4.56 12.45 -1.89
CA PHE A 91 -5.12 13.14 -0.73
C PHE A 91 -4.64 14.59 -0.66
N SER A 92 -3.32 14.81 -0.74
CA SER A 92 -2.72 16.15 -0.64
C SER A 92 -3.17 17.07 -1.78
N TYR A 93 -3.21 16.57 -3.02
CA TYR A 93 -3.63 17.34 -4.19
C TYR A 93 -5.11 17.74 -4.11
N LEU A 94 -5.98 16.83 -3.71
CA LEU A 94 -7.41 17.09 -3.64
C LEU A 94 -7.78 18.03 -2.49
N THR A 95 -7.09 17.95 -1.34
CA THR A 95 -7.35 18.79 -0.16
C THR A 95 -6.64 20.12 -0.18
N ALA A 96 -5.53 20.27 -0.91
CA ALA A 96 -4.79 21.52 -0.97
C ALA A 96 -5.67 22.68 -1.48
N ALA A 97 -5.48 23.84 -0.89
CA ALA A 97 -6.23 25.04 -1.30
C ALA A 97 -5.98 25.37 -2.77
N LYS A 98 -7.03 25.82 -3.45
CA LYS A 98 -6.96 26.27 -4.84
C LYS A 98 -6.46 27.71 -4.89
N ASP A 99 -5.15 27.87 -4.83
CA ASP A 99 -4.53 29.19 -4.99
C ASP A 99 -3.44 29.15 -6.08
N ALA A 100 -2.89 30.35 -6.44
CA ALA A 100 -1.91 30.48 -7.52
C ALA A 100 -0.59 29.75 -7.25
N THR A 101 -0.29 29.44 -5.99
CA THR A 101 0.95 28.78 -5.56
C THR A 101 0.79 27.26 -5.36
N ASN A 102 -0.44 26.81 -5.06
CA ASN A 102 -0.77 25.40 -4.86
C ASN A 102 -1.96 25.01 -5.75
N PRO A 103 -1.74 24.24 -6.81
CA PRO A 103 -2.82 23.82 -7.70
C PRO A 103 -3.66 22.68 -7.10
N GLY A 104 -4.22 22.89 -5.91
CA GLY A 104 -5.13 21.96 -5.26
C GLY A 104 -6.58 22.18 -5.68
N LEU A 105 -7.47 21.28 -5.30
CA LEU A 105 -8.91 21.39 -5.59
C LEU A 105 -9.71 21.91 -4.38
N GLY A 106 -9.13 22.01 -3.19
CA GLY A 106 -9.80 22.50 -1.98
C GLY A 106 -10.99 21.64 -1.57
N MET A 107 -10.93 20.33 -1.84
CA MET A 107 -12.03 19.41 -1.56
C MET A 107 -12.07 19.03 -0.09
N ASP A 108 -13.22 18.61 0.38
CA ASP A 108 -13.41 18.11 1.76
C ASP A 108 -12.52 16.89 2.06
N ALA A 109 -11.89 16.90 3.25
CA ALA A 109 -10.95 15.87 3.65
C ALA A 109 -11.61 14.50 3.82
N GLY A 110 -12.87 14.45 4.25
CA GLY A 110 -13.64 13.21 4.36
C GLY A 110 -13.86 12.56 3.00
N TYR A 111 -14.29 13.38 2.02
CA TYR A 111 -14.44 12.92 0.64
C TYR A 111 -13.10 12.40 0.06
N CYS A 112 -12.01 13.15 0.26
CA CYS A 112 -10.68 12.75 -0.22
C CYS A 112 -10.18 11.47 0.45
N GLY A 113 -10.49 11.28 1.74
CA GLY A 113 -10.21 10.06 2.48
C GLY A 113 -10.91 8.83 1.88
N THR A 114 -12.14 9.01 1.34
CA THR A 114 -12.83 7.94 0.62
C THR A 114 -12.06 7.50 -0.63
N LEU A 115 -11.53 8.44 -1.39
CA LEU A 115 -10.73 8.13 -2.59
C LEU A 115 -9.42 7.42 -2.21
N GLY A 116 -8.76 7.85 -1.13
CA GLY A 116 -7.63 7.12 -0.57
C GLY A 116 -7.99 5.68 -0.17
N ALA A 117 -9.17 5.47 0.42
CA ALA A 117 -9.67 4.13 0.74
C ALA A 117 -9.89 3.27 -0.52
N VAL A 118 -10.36 3.84 -1.61
CA VAL A 118 -10.54 3.14 -2.90
C VAL A 118 -9.21 2.62 -3.44
N TYR A 119 -8.11 3.37 -3.30
CA TYR A 119 -6.77 2.89 -3.65
C TYR A 119 -6.42 1.58 -2.92
N PHE A 120 -6.67 1.53 -1.60
CA PHE A 120 -6.39 0.32 -0.81
C PHE A 120 -7.38 -0.82 -1.10
N ILE A 121 -8.61 -0.51 -1.52
CA ILE A 121 -9.55 -1.53 -2.01
C ILE A 121 -9.02 -2.14 -3.30
N PHE A 122 -8.54 -1.35 -4.24
CA PHE A 122 -7.89 -1.88 -5.45
C PHE A 122 -6.64 -2.71 -5.10
N MET A 123 -5.87 -2.28 -4.12
CA MET A 123 -4.74 -3.06 -3.64
C MET A 123 -5.18 -4.41 -3.05
N LEU A 124 -6.28 -4.45 -2.30
CA LEU A 124 -6.85 -5.70 -1.78
C LEU A 124 -7.30 -6.63 -2.91
N ILE A 125 -8.02 -6.10 -3.88
CA ILE A 125 -8.47 -6.85 -5.07
C ILE A 125 -7.26 -7.41 -5.82
N GLY A 126 -6.25 -6.59 -6.06
CA GLY A 126 -5.03 -7.02 -6.75
C GLY A 126 -4.28 -8.13 -6.02
N ARG A 127 -4.19 -8.07 -4.68
CA ARG A 127 -3.60 -9.16 -3.86
C ARG A 127 -4.40 -10.46 -4.00
N PHE A 128 -5.71 -10.38 -3.98
CA PHE A 128 -6.57 -11.55 -4.14
C PHE A 128 -6.40 -12.17 -5.54
N VAL A 129 -6.49 -11.36 -6.59
CA VAL A 129 -6.29 -11.80 -7.98
C VAL A 129 -4.87 -12.34 -8.19
N GLY A 130 -3.86 -11.62 -7.69
CA GLY A 130 -2.46 -12.03 -7.77
C GLY A 130 -2.20 -13.37 -7.08
N GLY A 131 -2.83 -13.60 -5.92
CA GLY A 131 -2.78 -14.90 -5.21
C GLY A 131 -3.38 -16.04 -6.03
N MET A 132 -4.51 -15.80 -6.69
CA MET A 132 -5.16 -16.81 -7.54
C MET A 132 -4.34 -17.17 -8.79
N ILE A 133 -3.62 -16.21 -9.35
CA ILE A 133 -2.86 -16.35 -10.59
C ILE A 133 -1.40 -16.77 -10.30
N GLY A 134 -0.88 -16.46 -9.13
CA GLY A 134 0.53 -16.64 -8.77
C GLY A 134 1.05 -18.07 -8.86
N GLY A 135 0.17 -19.08 -8.73
CA GLY A 135 0.52 -20.48 -8.97
C GLY A 135 0.65 -20.87 -10.45
N LYS A 136 0.19 -20.03 -11.38
CA LYS A 136 0.15 -20.32 -12.81
C LYS A 136 1.17 -19.51 -13.63
N ILE A 137 1.66 -18.41 -13.08
CA ILE A 137 2.57 -17.47 -13.76
C ILE A 137 3.83 -17.31 -12.93
N SER A 138 4.99 -17.23 -13.61
CA SER A 138 6.26 -16.99 -12.90
C SER A 138 6.25 -15.61 -12.22
N ALA A 139 6.85 -15.53 -11.03
CA ALA A 139 6.96 -14.28 -10.27
C ALA A 139 7.61 -13.16 -11.10
N LYS A 140 8.63 -13.48 -11.89
CA LYS A 140 9.30 -12.54 -12.78
C LYS A 140 8.35 -11.97 -13.85
N SER A 141 7.56 -12.82 -14.51
CA SER A 141 6.61 -12.37 -15.52
C SER A 141 5.52 -11.49 -14.89
N MET A 142 4.98 -11.90 -13.74
CA MET A 142 3.95 -11.17 -13.03
C MET A 142 4.44 -9.77 -12.63
N ILE A 143 5.62 -9.66 -11.99
CA ILE A 143 6.19 -8.36 -11.60
C ILE A 143 6.44 -7.49 -12.84
N SER A 144 7.03 -8.04 -13.88
CA SER A 144 7.31 -7.26 -15.10
C SER A 144 6.04 -6.69 -15.71
N THR A 145 4.98 -7.49 -15.80
CA THR A 145 3.69 -7.04 -16.34
C THR A 145 3.06 -5.94 -15.49
N VAL A 146 2.97 -6.13 -14.16
CA VAL A 146 2.36 -5.12 -13.29
C VAL A 146 3.21 -3.85 -13.19
N SER A 147 4.54 -3.95 -13.30
CA SER A 147 5.43 -2.78 -13.33
C SER A 147 5.23 -1.96 -14.60
N ILE A 148 5.13 -2.60 -15.77
CA ILE A 148 4.84 -1.91 -17.03
C ILE A 148 3.46 -1.25 -16.97
N ALA A 149 2.46 -1.97 -16.47
CA ALA A 149 1.11 -1.42 -16.30
C ALA A 149 1.11 -0.21 -15.35
N ALA A 150 1.83 -0.29 -14.22
CA ALA A 150 1.95 0.83 -13.27
C ALA A 150 2.62 2.06 -13.91
N ILE A 151 3.68 1.86 -14.71
CA ILE A 151 4.35 2.96 -15.44
C ILE A 151 3.37 3.62 -16.42
N ILE A 152 2.62 2.83 -17.19
CA ILE A 152 1.64 3.35 -18.15
C ILE A 152 0.53 4.12 -17.42
N LEU A 153 0.00 3.57 -16.33
CA LEU A 153 -1.05 4.22 -15.53
C LEU A 153 -0.56 5.52 -14.91
N THR A 154 0.65 5.52 -14.35
CA THR A 154 1.25 6.72 -13.76
C THR A 154 1.48 7.80 -14.83
N ALA A 155 2.03 7.42 -15.97
CA ALA A 155 2.22 8.33 -17.11
C ALA A 155 0.88 8.87 -17.62
N ALA A 156 -0.14 8.03 -17.74
CA ALA A 156 -1.49 8.47 -18.12
C ALA A 156 -2.06 9.44 -17.08
N GLY A 157 -1.91 9.17 -15.78
CA GLY A 157 -2.37 10.06 -14.72
C GLY A 157 -1.70 11.43 -14.75
N MET A 158 -0.42 11.49 -15.14
CA MET A 158 0.35 12.74 -15.25
C MET A 158 0.06 13.52 -16.55
N LEU A 159 -0.24 12.84 -17.63
CA LEU A 159 -0.42 13.45 -18.96
C LEU A 159 -1.86 13.82 -19.28
N LEU A 160 -2.83 13.23 -18.58
CA LEU A 160 -4.24 13.57 -18.77
C LEU A 160 -4.51 14.99 -18.33
N PRO A 161 -5.27 15.78 -19.11
CA PRO A 161 -5.60 17.15 -18.76
C PRO A 161 -6.42 17.23 -17.48
N GLU A 162 -6.04 18.10 -16.56
CA GLU A 162 -6.80 18.37 -15.32
C GLU A 162 -8.21 18.91 -15.57
N THR A 163 -8.44 19.44 -16.77
CA THR A 163 -9.75 19.94 -17.19
C THR A 163 -10.79 18.84 -17.45
N MET A 164 -10.34 17.60 -17.64
CA MET A 164 -11.22 16.45 -17.79
C MET A 164 -11.70 15.99 -16.42
N MET A 165 -12.84 16.52 -15.98
CA MET A 165 -13.45 16.19 -14.69
C MET A 165 -14.49 15.09 -14.84
N VAL A 166 -14.55 14.18 -13.85
CA VAL A 166 -15.54 13.11 -13.76
C VAL A 166 -16.19 13.13 -12.38
N LYS A 167 -17.50 12.93 -12.36
CA LYS A 167 -18.25 12.77 -11.11
C LYS A 167 -17.93 11.44 -10.47
N CYS A 168 -17.41 11.49 -9.26
CA CYS A 168 -17.09 10.32 -8.47
C CYS A 168 -17.87 10.35 -7.15
N PRO A 169 -18.52 9.23 -6.77
CA PRO A 169 -19.17 9.14 -5.48
C PRO A 169 -18.12 9.04 -4.36
N GLY A 170 -18.34 9.75 -3.28
CA GLY A 170 -17.61 9.65 -2.03
C GLY A 170 -18.58 9.59 -0.86
N ILE A 171 -18.08 9.38 0.32
CA ILE A 171 -18.89 9.35 1.54
C ILE A 171 -18.56 10.59 2.36
N ASP A 172 -19.57 11.39 2.64
CA ASP A 172 -19.50 12.37 3.73
C ASP A 172 -19.68 11.64 5.05
N TYR A 173 -18.60 11.53 5.80
CA TYR A 173 -18.62 10.82 7.08
C TYR A 173 -19.31 11.59 8.19
N THR A 174 -19.49 12.92 8.04
CA THR A 174 -20.18 13.74 9.03
C THR A 174 -21.67 13.44 9.04
N HIS A 175 -22.25 13.25 7.86
CA HIS A 175 -23.69 13.00 7.68
C HIS A 175 -24.00 11.59 7.21
N LEU A 176 -22.98 10.73 7.00
CA LEU A 176 -23.11 9.36 6.43
C LEU A 176 -23.90 9.34 5.12
N THR A 177 -23.71 10.34 4.28
CA THR A 177 -24.40 10.49 3.00
C THR A 177 -23.44 10.31 1.84
N LEU A 178 -23.95 9.82 0.71
CA LEU A 178 -23.21 9.78 -0.55
C LEU A 178 -23.16 11.20 -1.13
N VAL A 179 -21.96 11.69 -1.33
CA VAL A 179 -21.68 12.98 -1.95
C VAL A 179 -21.00 12.75 -3.31
N TRP A 180 -21.39 13.52 -4.29
CA TRP A 180 -20.77 13.49 -5.63
C TRP A 180 -19.78 14.64 -5.76
N GLY A 181 -18.51 14.33 -5.89
CA GLY A 181 -17.46 15.31 -6.18
C GLY A 181 -17.00 15.18 -7.63
N GLU A 182 -16.46 16.27 -8.17
CA GLU A 182 -15.82 16.27 -9.50
C GLU A 182 -14.32 16.17 -9.31
N ILE A 183 -13.71 15.14 -9.87
CA ILE A 183 -12.27 14.90 -9.78
C ILE A 183 -11.66 14.75 -11.18
N PRO A 184 -10.39 15.13 -11.38
CA PRO A 184 -9.69 14.90 -12.64
C PRO A 184 -9.62 13.40 -12.98
N VAL A 185 -9.83 13.08 -14.26
CA VAL A 185 -9.77 11.70 -14.76
C VAL A 185 -8.43 11.05 -14.45
N GLY A 186 -7.32 11.80 -14.43
CA GLY A 186 -6.00 11.31 -14.08
C GLY A 186 -5.92 10.64 -12.70
N ILE A 187 -6.75 11.07 -11.76
CA ILE A 187 -6.82 10.46 -10.41
C ILE A 187 -7.21 8.97 -10.47
N PHE A 188 -8.10 8.58 -11.40
CA PHE A 188 -8.46 7.16 -11.56
C PHE A 188 -7.27 6.31 -12.02
N ALA A 189 -6.40 6.85 -12.86
CA ALA A 189 -5.18 6.15 -13.24
C ALA A 189 -4.27 5.91 -12.04
N PHE A 190 -4.10 6.90 -11.16
CA PHE A 190 -3.35 6.73 -9.91
C PHE A 190 -4.03 5.74 -8.95
N LEU A 191 -5.35 5.73 -8.85
CA LEU A 191 -6.08 4.75 -8.04
C LEU A 191 -5.83 3.31 -8.53
N LEU A 192 -5.81 3.10 -9.85
CA LEU A 192 -5.53 1.80 -10.45
C LEU A 192 -4.09 1.32 -10.25
N VAL A 193 -3.13 2.22 -9.99
CA VAL A 193 -1.76 1.84 -9.62
C VAL A 193 -1.76 0.96 -8.37
N GLY A 194 -2.70 1.15 -7.44
CA GLY A 194 -2.86 0.28 -6.26
C GLY A 194 -3.06 -1.19 -6.61
N LEU A 195 -3.77 -1.47 -7.71
CA LEU A 195 -3.96 -2.83 -8.22
C LEU A 195 -2.62 -3.47 -8.64
N CYS A 196 -1.78 -2.70 -9.32
CA CYS A 196 -0.45 -3.14 -9.76
C CYS A 196 0.51 -3.30 -8.58
N ALA A 197 0.54 -2.32 -7.67
CA ALA A 197 1.41 -2.32 -6.50
C ALA A 197 1.15 -3.52 -5.57
N SER A 198 -0.10 -3.97 -5.51
CA SER A 198 -0.53 -5.04 -4.59
C SER A 198 0.24 -6.35 -4.71
N VAL A 199 0.66 -6.71 -5.92
CA VAL A 199 1.35 -7.98 -6.23
C VAL A 199 2.86 -7.85 -6.18
N MET A 200 3.37 -6.59 -6.22
CA MET A 200 4.81 -6.33 -6.32
C MET A 200 5.56 -6.83 -5.09
N TRP A 201 5.07 -6.56 -3.89
CA TRP A 201 5.77 -6.95 -2.66
C TRP A 201 6.05 -8.44 -2.60
N GLY A 202 5.01 -9.26 -2.72
CA GLY A 202 5.16 -10.72 -2.66
C GLY A 202 6.04 -11.28 -3.79
N GLY A 203 5.94 -10.70 -4.97
CA GLY A 203 6.74 -11.11 -6.11
C GLY A 203 8.22 -10.73 -5.96
N ILE A 204 8.53 -9.52 -5.48
CA ILE A 204 9.91 -9.07 -5.19
C ILE A 204 10.51 -9.96 -4.10
N PHE A 205 9.77 -10.21 -3.02
CA PHE A 205 10.21 -11.08 -1.93
C PHE A 205 10.53 -12.49 -2.43
N ASN A 206 9.65 -13.08 -3.25
CA ASN A 206 9.86 -14.40 -3.82
C ASN A 206 11.13 -14.46 -4.67
N LEU A 207 11.31 -13.51 -5.60
CA LEU A 207 12.52 -13.46 -6.43
C LEU A 207 13.80 -13.20 -5.65
N ALA A 208 13.71 -12.41 -4.58
CA ALA A 208 14.86 -12.09 -3.74
C ALA A 208 15.31 -13.26 -2.87
N THR A 209 14.38 -14.12 -2.48
CA THR A 209 14.65 -15.28 -1.61
C THR A 209 14.80 -16.59 -2.36
N GLU A 210 14.54 -16.59 -3.67
CA GLU A 210 14.66 -17.78 -4.52
C GLU A 210 16.10 -18.31 -4.52
N GLY A 211 16.25 -19.62 -4.26
CA GLY A 211 17.54 -20.29 -4.31
C GLY A 211 18.48 -20.02 -3.13
N LEU A 212 18.08 -19.28 -2.11
CA LEU A 212 18.91 -19.00 -0.94
C LEU A 212 19.07 -20.22 0.02
N GLY A 213 18.22 -21.23 -0.10
CA GLY A 213 18.31 -22.47 0.70
C GLY A 213 18.36 -22.17 2.21
N LYS A 214 19.46 -22.55 2.87
CA LYS A 214 19.65 -22.34 4.31
C LYS A 214 19.65 -20.87 4.76
N TYR A 215 19.93 -19.94 3.86
CA TYR A 215 19.96 -18.50 4.16
C TYR A 215 18.57 -17.84 4.06
N THR A 216 17.54 -18.55 3.62
CA THR A 216 16.20 -17.98 3.42
C THR A 216 15.62 -17.40 4.71
N ALA A 217 15.83 -18.05 5.86
CA ALA A 217 15.31 -17.54 7.14
C ALA A 217 15.97 -16.22 7.53
N ALA A 218 17.30 -16.11 7.39
CA ALA A 218 18.04 -14.87 7.65
C ALA A 218 17.67 -13.78 6.63
N ALA A 219 17.48 -14.14 5.36
CA ALA A 219 17.04 -13.24 4.32
C ALA A 219 15.64 -12.68 4.58
N SER A 220 14.69 -13.54 5.01
CA SER A 220 13.32 -13.11 5.35
C SER A 220 13.27 -12.14 6.53
N GLY A 221 14.19 -12.25 7.47
CA GLY A 221 14.29 -11.32 8.60
C GLY A 221 14.93 -9.98 8.24
N ALA A 222 15.62 -9.88 7.09
CA ALA A 222 16.23 -8.64 6.61
C ALA A 222 15.30 -7.81 5.71
N PHE A 223 14.18 -8.38 5.24
CA PHE A 223 13.11 -7.73 4.48
C PHE A 223 12.08 -7.07 5.39
#